data_8780a0fe9f835465bb846713df62e98e
#
_entry.id   8780a0fe9f835465bb846713df62e98e
#
_cell.length_a   1.000
_cell.length_b   1.000
_cell.length_c   1.000
_cell.angle_alpha   90.00
_cell.angle_beta   90.00
_cell.angle_gamma   90.00
#
_symmetry.space_group_name_H-M   'P 1'
#
loop_
_entity.id
_entity.type
_entity.pdbx_description
1 polymer ?
#
loop_
_entity_poly.entity_id
_entity_poly.type
_entity_poly.pdbx_seq_one_letter_code
_entity_poly.pdbx_strand_id
1 'polypeptide(L)'
;MKTSLDHLPLRKQRELARIVEVLHEEFEDALKEGTADFKKLGRILKIILFGSYARGTWVDEPHTRKGYKSDYDLLIVVNNRKLTDFSTYWHKAQERLMHLPEIGTPVSLIVHSRREVNTALYEGQYFFVEIRRDGVLLYELDDEPLAEPRARTSADALRIAVEYFDDRMPHARKFAKGASFYLKERDPKEAAFLLHQSIEQANSALLLVLTSYSPASHNLRHLRSLAEERDQRLAEVWPRHQHQYLAWFNILNEAYVKSRYSKHYEISEEALAWLVEEPIG
;
A
#
# COMPACT_ATOMS: atom_id res chain seq x y z
N MET A 1 4.25 2.61 -21.18
CA MET A 1 3.88 3.56 -20.11
C MET A 1 3.55 4.92 -20.73
N LYS A 2 2.67 5.68 -20.09
CA LYS A 2 2.38 7.08 -20.47
C LYS A 2 3.48 8.00 -19.90
N THR A 3 3.65 9.17 -20.50
CA THR A 3 4.58 10.20 -20.01
C THR A 3 3.88 11.54 -19.73
N SER A 4 2.64 11.71 -20.23
CA SER A 4 1.86 12.94 -20.02
C SER A 4 0.97 12.85 -18.79
N LEU A 5 0.87 13.97 -18.07
CA LEU A 5 -0.04 14.22 -16.94
C LEU A 5 -1.21 15.14 -17.32
N ASP A 6 -1.48 15.36 -18.61
CA ASP A 6 -2.48 16.33 -19.10
C ASP A 6 -3.91 16.02 -18.62
N HIS A 7 -4.18 14.77 -18.25
CA HIS A 7 -5.45 14.36 -17.68
C HIS A 7 -5.65 14.81 -16.22
N LEU A 8 -4.60 15.33 -15.56
CA LEU A 8 -4.64 15.80 -14.18
C LEU A 8 -4.69 17.34 -14.13
N PRO A 9 -5.42 17.92 -13.16
CA PRO A 9 -5.39 19.35 -12.91
C PRO A 9 -3.96 19.84 -12.61
N LEU A 10 -3.62 21.08 -13.01
CA LEU A 10 -2.29 21.67 -12.79
C LEU A 10 -1.81 21.62 -11.33
N ARG A 11 -2.74 21.74 -10.38
CA ARG A 11 -2.40 21.59 -8.96
C ARG A 11 -1.85 20.18 -8.67
N LYS A 12 -2.50 19.13 -9.17
CA LYS A 12 -2.07 17.75 -8.98
C LYS A 12 -0.74 17.46 -9.67
N GLN A 13 -0.51 18.04 -10.83
CA GLN A 13 0.79 17.94 -11.52
C GLN A 13 1.92 18.56 -10.68
N ARG A 14 1.67 19.72 -10.04
CA ARG A 14 2.65 20.37 -9.15
C ARG A 14 2.90 19.55 -7.88
N GLU A 15 1.84 19.00 -7.29
CA GLU A 15 1.97 18.07 -6.14
C GLU A 15 2.89 16.90 -6.51
N LEU A 16 2.67 16.25 -7.66
CA LEU A 16 3.51 15.14 -8.13
C LEU A 16 4.94 15.52 -8.40
N ALA A 17 5.19 16.68 -9.01
CA ALA A 17 6.55 17.19 -9.23
C ALA A 17 7.27 17.39 -7.88
N ARG A 18 6.60 18.00 -6.90
CA ARG A 18 7.16 18.20 -5.56
C ARG A 18 7.43 16.87 -4.83
N ILE A 19 6.56 15.88 -5.00
CA ILE A 19 6.77 14.53 -4.45
C ILE A 19 8.06 13.91 -5.03
N VAL A 20 8.27 14.01 -6.34
CA VAL A 20 9.48 13.48 -7.00
C VAL A 20 10.74 14.14 -6.42
N GLU A 21 10.74 15.45 -6.24
CA GLU A 21 11.86 16.18 -5.62
C GLU A 21 12.16 15.68 -4.20
N VAL A 22 11.12 15.57 -3.35
CA VAL A 22 11.27 15.10 -1.97
C VAL A 22 11.82 13.68 -1.91
N LEU A 23 11.35 12.78 -2.80
CA LEU A 23 11.84 11.42 -2.87
C LEU A 23 13.34 11.37 -3.20
N HIS A 24 13.82 12.22 -4.11
CA HIS A 24 15.25 12.31 -4.42
C HIS A 24 16.05 12.90 -3.25
N GLU A 25 15.59 14.00 -2.67
CA GLU A 25 16.25 14.67 -1.54
C GLU A 25 16.46 13.69 -0.37
N GLU A 26 15.40 13.01 0.07
CA GLU A 26 15.46 12.10 1.23
C GLU A 26 16.23 10.81 0.91
N PHE A 27 16.14 10.31 -0.31
CA PHE A 27 16.90 9.13 -0.72
C PHE A 27 18.39 9.41 -0.79
N GLU A 28 18.80 10.54 -1.38
CA GLU A 28 20.19 10.98 -1.42
C GLU A 28 20.75 11.19 0.00
N ASP A 29 19.94 11.78 0.89
CA ASP A 29 20.30 11.97 2.30
C ASP A 29 20.53 10.63 3.01
N ALA A 30 19.66 9.66 2.80
CA ALA A 30 19.79 8.32 3.38
C ALA A 30 21.03 7.54 2.88
N LEU A 31 21.57 7.92 1.73
CA LEU A 31 22.79 7.31 1.18
C LEU A 31 24.10 7.95 1.68
N LYS A 32 24.08 9.20 2.15
CA LYS A 32 25.29 9.98 2.50
C LYS A 32 26.18 9.34 3.57
N GLU A 33 25.58 8.70 4.55
CA GLU A 33 26.30 8.10 5.68
C GLU A 33 26.91 6.70 5.39
N GLY A 34 26.80 6.22 4.17
CA GLY A 34 27.16 4.84 3.83
C GLY A 34 28.45 4.69 3.05
N THR A 35 29.40 3.88 3.55
CA THR A 35 30.64 3.52 2.85
C THR A 35 30.50 2.37 1.86
N ALA A 36 29.44 1.58 1.95
CA ALA A 36 29.20 0.40 1.11
C ALA A 36 28.94 0.78 -0.36
N ASP A 37 29.47 0.04 -1.30
CA ASP A 37 29.40 0.32 -2.73
C ASP A 37 27.95 0.44 -3.25
N PHE A 38 27.03 -0.38 -2.76
CA PHE A 38 25.62 -0.32 -3.17
C PHE A 38 24.95 1.00 -2.72
N LYS A 39 25.45 1.68 -1.66
CA LYS A 39 24.98 3.00 -1.25
C LYS A 39 25.59 4.08 -2.12
N LYS A 40 26.92 4.07 -2.34
CA LYS A 40 27.62 5.04 -3.20
C LYS A 40 27.08 5.04 -4.62
N LEU A 41 26.72 3.87 -5.13
CA LEU A 41 26.16 3.65 -6.47
C LEU A 41 24.64 3.59 -6.48
N GLY A 42 23.99 3.82 -5.33
CA GLY A 42 22.52 3.78 -5.20
C GLY A 42 21.86 4.84 -6.08
N ARG A 43 20.84 4.44 -6.84
CA ARG A 43 20.08 5.34 -7.74
C ARG A 43 18.62 4.95 -7.75
N ILE A 44 17.76 5.96 -7.80
CA ILE A 44 16.39 5.82 -8.28
C ILE A 44 16.48 5.74 -9.80
N LEU A 45 15.93 4.70 -10.39
CA LEU A 45 15.93 4.50 -11.84
C LEU A 45 14.65 5.02 -12.49
N LYS A 46 13.50 4.77 -11.84
CA LYS A 46 12.20 5.24 -12.32
C LYS A 46 11.28 5.55 -11.13
N ILE A 47 10.40 6.52 -11.31
CA ILE A 47 9.25 6.78 -10.43
C ILE A 47 8.01 6.75 -11.31
N ILE A 48 7.07 5.86 -11.00
CA ILE A 48 5.90 5.59 -11.83
C ILE A 48 4.65 5.81 -10.99
N LEU A 49 3.78 6.73 -11.41
CA LEU A 49 2.44 6.89 -10.87
C LEU A 49 1.57 5.76 -11.41
N PHE A 50 0.84 5.06 -10.56
CA PHE A 50 -0.11 4.04 -10.94
C PHE A 50 -1.46 4.22 -10.22
N GLY A 51 -2.36 3.26 -10.28
CA GLY A 51 -3.65 3.34 -9.60
C GLY A 51 -4.61 4.33 -10.24
N SER A 52 -5.53 4.84 -9.43
CA SER A 52 -6.64 5.68 -9.89
C SER A 52 -6.20 6.99 -10.54
N TYR A 53 -5.16 7.63 -10.02
CA TYR A 53 -4.62 8.87 -10.60
C TYR A 53 -3.98 8.64 -11.98
N ALA A 54 -3.29 7.54 -12.18
CA ALA A 54 -2.71 7.22 -13.50
C ALA A 54 -3.78 6.90 -14.55
N ARG A 55 -4.91 6.30 -14.11
CA ARG A 55 -6.03 5.95 -14.98
C ARG A 55 -6.99 7.11 -15.24
N GLY A 56 -6.94 8.18 -14.43
CA GLY A 56 -7.89 9.29 -14.51
C GLY A 56 -9.24 8.99 -13.83
N THR A 57 -9.29 8.00 -12.95
CA THR A 57 -10.50 7.55 -12.23
C THR A 57 -10.47 7.90 -10.74
N TRP A 58 -9.57 8.80 -10.33
CA TRP A 58 -9.45 9.21 -8.94
C TRP A 58 -10.71 9.88 -8.40
N VAL A 59 -10.94 9.73 -7.10
CA VAL A 59 -12.03 10.37 -6.38
C VAL A 59 -11.43 11.32 -5.36
N ASP A 60 -11.90 12.57 -5.32
CA ASP A 60 -11.52 13.58 -4.32
C ASP A 60 -12.80 14.18 -3.74
N GLU A 61 -13.54 13.37 -2.97
CA GLU A 61 -14.85 13.73 -2.42
C GLU A 61 -14.87 13.60 -0.89
N PRO A 62 -14.03 14.37 -0.15
CA PRO A 62 -13.96 14.26 1.31
C PRO A 62 -15.26 14.65 2.02
N HIS A 63 -16.17 15.36 1.34
CA HIS A 63 -17.41 15.88 1.90
C HIS A 63 -18.66 15.09 1.49
N THR A 64 -18.53 14.07 0.65
CA THR A 64 -19.66 13.23 0.27
C THR A 64 -19.88 12.10 1.27
N ARG A 65 -21.04 11.47 1.21
CA ARG A 65 -21.40 10.30 2.03
C ARG A 65 -20.40 9.15 1.92
N LYS A 66 -19.62 9.08 0.83
CA LYS A 66 -18.55 8.09 0.62
C LYS A 66 -17.22 8.50 1.25
N GLY A 67 -16.97 9.80 1.50
CA GLY A 67 -15.78 10.33 2.18
C GLY A 67 -14.44 9.85 1.61
N TYR A 68 -14.43 9.40 0.35
CA TYR A 68 -13.29 8.75 -0.27
C TYR A 68 -12.37 9.77 -0.92
N LYS A 69 -11.09 9.67 -0.60
CA LYS A 69 -10.02 10.40 -1.28
C LYS A 69 -9.00 9.38 -1.74
N SER A 70 -8.74 9.38 -3.04
CA SER A 70 -7.71 8.53 -3.63
C SER A 70 -6.31 8.99 -3.22
N ASP A 71 -5.39 8.03 -3.09
CA ASP A 71 -3.97 8.27 -2.81
C ASP A 71 -3.19 8.41 -4.12
N TYR A 72 -2.04 9.09 -4.09
CA TYR A 72 -1.03 8.92 -5.13
C TYR A 72 -0.27 7.63 -4.88
N ASP A 73 -0.47 6.64 -5.72
CA ASP A 73 0.25 5.38 -5.67
C ASP A 73 1.50 5.47 -6.54
N LEU A 74 2.68 5.33 -5.94
CA LEU A 74 3.96 5.47 -6.61
C LEU A 74 4.78 4.18 -6.52
N LEU A 75 5.20 3.66 -7.66
CA LEU A 75 6.23 2.62 -7.73
C LEU A 75 7.59 3.29 -7.96
N ILE A 76 8.49 3.11 -7.01
CA ILE A 76 9.88 3.56 -7.09
C ILE A 76 10.74 2.36 -7.48
N VAL A 77 11.47 2.49 -8.58
CA VAL A 77 12.38 1.46 -9.07
C VAL A 77 13.80 1.88 -8.77
N VAL A 78 14.52 1.07 -7.99
CA VAL A 78 15.92 1.31 -7.63
C VAL A 78 16.85 0.30 -8.29
N ASN A 79 18.15 0.65 -8.36
CA ASN A 79 19.15 -0.20 -9.01
C ASN A 79 19.63 -1.39 -8.15
N ASN A 80 19.36 -1.40 -6.85
CA ASN A 80 19.83 -2.45 -5.95
C ASN A 80 18.75 -2.86 -4.94
N ARG A 81 18.53 -4.19 -4.75
CA ARG A 81 17.54 -4.72 -3.81
C ARG A 81 17.75 -4.26 -2.36
N LYS A 82 18.97 -4.04 -1.91
CA LYS A 82 19.23 -3.55 -0.55
C LYS A 82 18.64 -2.15 -0.30
N LEU A 83 18.40 -1.38 -1.35
CA LEU A 83 17.79 -0.06 -1.29
C LEU A 83 16.25 -0.09 -1.23
N THR A 84 15.64 -1.28 -1.28
CA THR A 84 14.19 -1.43 -1.11
C THR A 84 13.76 -1.51 0.35
N ASP A 85 14.72 -1.55 1.30
CA ASP A 85 14.40 -1.52 2.72
C ASP A 85 13.71 -0.20 3.08
N PHE A 86 12.40 -0.31 3.35
CA PHE A 86 11.54 0.86 3.52
C PHE A 86 11.90 1.65 4.78
N SER A 87 12.21 0.97 5.87
CA SER A 87 12.51 1.60 7.15
C SER A 87 13.80 2.43 7.09
N THR A 88 14.78 1.95 6.36
CA THR A 88 16.10 2.61 6.26
C THR A 88 16.12 3.75 5.26
N TYR A 89 15.44 3.61 4.10
CA TYR A 89 15.62 4.55 2.97
C TYR A 89 14.41 5.41 2.64
N TRP A 90 13.18 4.98 3.04
CA TRP A 90 11.95 5.59 2.52
C TRP A 90 11.03 6.13 3.60
N HIS A 91 11.22 5.69 4.86
CA HIS A 91 10.37 6.13 5.99
C HIS A 91 10.38 7.65 6.17
N LYS A 92 11.56 8.29 6.12
CA LYS A 92 11.68 9.76 6.25
C LYS A 92 10.97 10.50 5.11
N ALA A 93 11.12 10.00 3.88
CA ALA A 93 10.41 10.55 2.73
C ALA A 93 8.89 10.45 2.92
N GLN A 94 8.40 9.28 3.33
CA GLN A 94 6.97 9.06 3.61
C GLN A 94 6.45 10.00 4.71
N GLU A 95 7.17 10.15 5.82
CA GLU A 95 6.82 11.08 6.89
C GLU A 95 6.79 12.53 6.40
N ARG A 96 7.83 12.95 5.69
CA ARG A 96 7.90 14.31 5.16
C ARG A 96 6.75 14.61 4.21
N LEU A 97 6.43 13.68 3.29
CA LEU A 97 5.30 13.83 2.37
C LEU A 97 3.95 13.95 3.08
N MET A 98 3.75 13.25 4.21
CA MET A 98 2.52 13.37 5.00
C MET A 98 2.34 14.74 5.67
N HIS A 99 3.43 15.47 5.93
CA HIS A 99 3.39 16.73 6.68
C HIS A 99 3.60 17.97 5.80
N LEU A 100 3.87 17.81 4.49
CA LEU A 100 4.03 18.94 3.58
C LEU A 100 2.68 19.58 3.25
N PRO A 101 2.46 20.87 3.62
CA PRO A 101 1.19 21.57 3.37
C PRO A 101 0.84 21.69 1.87
N GLU A 102 1.85 21.63 1.01
CA GLU A 102 1.72 21.74 -0.44
C GLU A 102 1.12 20.50 -1.07
N ILE A 103 1.18 19.35 -0.36
CA ILE A 103 0.68 18.06 -0.83
C ILE A 103 -0.61 17.75 -0.09
N GLY A 104 -1.72 18.04 -0.73
CA GLY A 104 -3.04 17.80 -0.16
C GLY A 104 -3.59 16.39 -0.38
N THR A 105 -2.87 15.52 -1.11
CA THR A 105 -3.27 14.16 -1.44
C THR A 105 -2.37 13.18 -0.71
N PRO A 106 -2.92 12.14 -0.03
CA PRO A 106 -2.09 11.11 0.57
C PRO A 106 -1.19 10.43 -0.47
N VAL A 107 -0.01 9.98 -0.03
CA VAL A 107 0.99 9.34 -0.91
C VAL A 107 1.29 7.95 -0.39
N SER A 108 1.21 6.96 -1.25
CA SER A 108 1.56 5.57 -0.98
C SER A 108 2.76 5.15 -1.81
N LEU A 109 3.81 4.66 -1.14
CA LEU A 109 5.07 4.29 -1.80
C LEU A 109 5.24 2.77 -1.82
N ILE A 110 5.55 2.23 -2.99
CA ILE A 110 6.00 0.86 -3.20
C ILE A 110 7.39 0.92 -3.82
N VAL A 111 8.34 0.20 -3.25
CA VAL A 111 9.73 0.26 -3.70
C VAL A 111 10.23 -1.14 -4.08
N HIS A 112 10.72 -1.26 -5.30
CA HIS A 112 11.34 -2.49 -5.81
C HIS A 112 12.62 -2.18 -6.59
N SER A 113 13.53 -3.15 -6.63
CA SER A 113 14.64 -3.09 -7.56
C SER A 113 14.17 -3.40 -8.98
N ARG A 114 14.89 -2.88 -9.99
CA ARG A 114 14.62 -3.19 -11.41
C ARG A 114 14.54 -4.69 -11.66
N ARG A 115 15.43 -5.47 -11.02
CA ARG A 115 15.44 -6.93 -11.14
C ARG A 115 14.14 -7.55 -10.64
N GLU A 116 13.62 -7.11 -9.49
CA GLU A 116 12.34 -7.62 -8.94
C GLU A 116 11.17 -7.29 -9.86
N VAL A 117 11.09 -6.04 -10.33
CA VAL A 117 10.05 -5.62 -11.28
C VAL A 117 10.11 -6.44 -12.57
N ASN A 118 11.29 -6.59 -13.16
CA ASN A 118 11.47 -7.34 -14.39
C ASN A 118 11.15 -8.83 -14.20
N THR A 119 11.53 -9.44 -13.08
CA THR A 119 11.15 -10.81 -12.74
C THR A 119 9.62 -10.95 -12.63
N ALA A 120 8.97 -10.04 -11.92
CA ALA A 120 7.52 -10.04 -11.76
C ALA A 120 6.77 -9.88 -13.10
N LEU A 121 7.27 -9.02 -13.99
CA LEU A 121 6.76 -8.88 -15.36
C LEU A 121 6.96 -10.17 -16.16
N TYR A 122 8.16 -10.75 -16.12
CA TYR A 122 8.44 -12.01 -16.80
C TYR A 122 7.56 -13.16 -16.29
N GLU A 123 7.26 -13.19 -15.00
CA GLU A 123 6.32 -14.13 -14.39
C GLU A 123 4.86 -13.80 -14.67
N GLY A 124 4.57 -12.66 -15.30
CA GLY A 124 3.21 -12.23 -15.62
C GLY A 124 2.39 -11.88 -14.38
N GLN A 125 3.02 -11.32 -13.34
CA GLN A 125 2.30 -10.81 -12.18
C GLN A 125 1.44 -9.62 -12.59
N TYR A 126 0.13 -9.76 -12.45
CA TYR A 126 -0.85 -8.83 -13.03
C TYR A 126 -0.68 -7.40 -12.53
N PHE A 127 -0.31 -7.20 -11.27
CA PHE A 127 -0.04 -5.89 -10.69
C PHE A 127 1.01 -5.11 -11.49
N PHE A 128 2.18 -5.71 -11.75
CA PHE A 128 3.25 -5.05 -12.49
C PHE A 128 2.94 -4.91 -13.98
N VAL A 129 2.17 -5.85 -14.53
CA VAL A 129 1.68 -5.77 -15.91
C VAL A 129 0.76 -4.56 -16.09
N GLU A 130 -0.16 -4.32 -15.14
CA GLU A 130 -1.01 -3.12 -15.14
C GLU A 130 -0.18 -1.84 -15.03
N ILE A 131 0.76 -1.77 -14.09
CA ILE A 131 1.62 -0.59 -13.92
C ILE A 131 2.40 -0.30 -15.21
N ARG A 132 2.95 -1.32 -15.85
CA ARG A 132 3.66 -1.14 -17.11
C ARG A 132 2.74 -0.66 -18.24
N ARG A 133 1.49 -1.10 -18.28
CA ARG A 133 0.50 -0.73 -19.31
C ARG A 133 -0.06 0.67 -19.08
N ASP A 134 -0.53 0.95 -17.87
CA ASP A 134 -1.38 2.11 -17.54
C ASP A 134 -0.64 3.19 -16.75
N GLY A 135 0.51 2.89 -16.17
CA GLY A 135 1.29 3.79 -15.35
C GLY A 135 1.83 5.01 -16.12
N VAL A 136 1.99 6.11 -15.39
CA VAL A 136 2.58 7.36 -15.89
C VAL A 136 3.98 7.50 -15.31
N LEU A 137 4.96 7.61 -16.18
CA LEU A 137 6.36 7.81 -15.83
C LEU A 137 6.57 9.26 -15.39
N LEU A 138 6.91 9.46 -14.10
CA LEU A 138 7.20 10.77 -13.51
C LEU A 138 8.68 11.11 -13.57
N TYR A 139 9.54 10.10 -13.46
CA TYR A 139 10.99 10.23 -13.51
C TYR A 139 11.63 9.00 -14.13
N GLU A 140 12.66 9.18 -14.92
CA GLU A 140 13.48 8.15 -15.55
C GLU A 140 14.94 8.59 -15.60
N LEU A 141 15.84 7.77 -15.09
CA LEU A 141 17.27 8.02 -15.08
C LEU A 141 17.95 7.55 -16.36
N ASP A 142 17.47 6.43 -16.89
CA ASP A 142 18.03 5.78 -18.09
C ASP A 142 16.91 5.30 -19.02
N ASP A 143 17.22 5.17 -20.31
CA ASP A 143 16.29 4.74 -21.34
C ASP A 143 16.08 3.20 -21.34
N GLU A 144 16.57 2.47 -20.32
CA GLU A 144 16.41 1.03 -20.26
C GLU A 144 14.96 0.65 -19.91
N PRO A 145 14.23 -0.01 -20.85
CA PRO A 145 12.83 -0.34 -20.64
C PRO A 145 12.67 -1.44 -19.58
N LEU A 146 11.53 -1.44 -18.91
CA LEU A 146 11.11 -2.59 -18.12
C LEU A 146 10.82 -3.79 -19.02
N ALA A 147 11.04 -5.01 -18.52
CA ALA A 147 10.86 -6.25 -19.26
C ALA A 147 9.46 -6.36 -19.88
N GLU A 148 9.36 -7.09 -21.00
CA GLU A 148 8.07 -7.43 -21.59
C GLU A 148 7.35 -8.48 -20.74
N PRO A 149 6.05 -8.28 -20.45
CA PRO A 149 5.29 -9.24 -19.65
C PRO A 149 5.08 -10.54 -20.42
N ARG A 150 5.25 -11.67 -19.73
CA ARG A 150 4.80 -12.96 -20.23
C ARG A 150 3.32 -13.14 -19.92
N ALA A 151 2.53 -13.45 -20.94
CA ALA A 151 1.12 -13.78 -20.75
C ALA A 151 0.99 -15.10 -19.95
N ARG A 152 0.20 -15.09 -18.88
CA ARG A 152 -0.21 -16.31 -18.18
C ARG A 152 -1.43 -16.92 -18.86
N THR A 153 -1.53 -18.25 -18.84
CA THR A 153 -2.79 -18.90 -19.19
C THR A 153 -3.82 -18.69 -18.09
N SER A 154 -5.11 -18.73 -18.42
CA SER A 154 -6.19 -18.63 -17.42
C SER A 154 -6.12 -19.77 -16.38
N ALA A 155 -5.68 -20.95 -16.80
CA ALA A 155 -5.49 -22.10 -15.91
C ALA A 155 -4.36 -21.86 -14.88
N ASP A 156 -3.22 -21.32 -15.32
CA ASP A 156 -2.11 -20.97 -14.41
C ASP A 156 -2.50 -19.85 -13.45
N ALA A 157 -3.21 -18.83 -13.95
CA ALA A 157 -3.70 -17.73 -13.12
C ALA A 157 -4.65 -18.23 -12.02
N LEU A 158 -5.59 -19.12 -12.37
CA LEU A 158 -6.52 -19.71 -11.40
C LEU A 158 -5.78 -20.57 -10.36
N ARG A 159 -4.87 -21.45 -10.81
CA ARG A 159 -4.09 -22.29 -9.90
C ARG A 159 -3.32 -21.46 -8.88
N ILE A 160 -2.63 -20.41 -9.32
CA ILE A 160 -1.86 -19.50 -8.46
C ILE A 160 -2.78 -18.74 -7.50
N ALA A 161 -3.95 -18.30 -7.98
CA ALA A 161 -4.94 -17.61 -7.13
C ALA A 161 -5.46 -18.52 -6.01
N VAL A 162 -5.74 -19.80 -6.32
CA VAL A 162 -6.14 -20.80 -5.32
C VAL A 162 -5.02 -21.05 -4.30
N GLU A 163 -3.77 -21.22 -4.76
CA GLU A 163 -2.61 -21.39 -3.87
C GLU A 163 -2.47 -20.22 -2.88
N TYR A 164 -2.60 -18.97 -3.35
CA TYR A 164 -2.56 -17.79 -2.48
C TYR A 164 -3.72 -17.73 -1.50
N PHE A 165 -4.93 -18.07 -1.96
CA PHE A 165 -6.11 -18.10 -1.10
C PHE A 165 -5.97 -19.13 0.02
N ASP A 166 -5.55 -20.35 -0.33
CA ASP A 166 -5.39 -21.46 0.61
C ASP A 166 -4.24 -21.22 1.61
N ASP A 167 -3.24 -20.45 1.22
CA ASP A 167 -2.15 -20.03 2.13
C ASP A 167 -2.62 -18.95 3.11
N ARG A 168 -3.27 -17.89 2.64
CA ARG A 168 -3.51 -16.67 3.44
C ARG A 168 -4.82 -16.67 4.21
N MET A 169 -5.92 -17.11 3.62
CA MET A 169 -7.24 -17.03 4.26
C MET A 169 -7.37 -17.85 5.54
N PRO A 170 -6.78 -19.05 5.67
CA PRO A 170 -6.78 -19.76 6.94
C PRO A 170 -6.09 -19.00 8.08
N HIS A 171 -5.02 -18.22 7.77
CA HIS A 171 -4.34 -17.38 8.76
C HIS A 171 -5.23 -16.21 9.19
N ALA A 172 -5.86 -15.51 8.24
CA ALA A 172 -6.81 -14.44 8.55
C ALA A 172 -7.90 -14.93 9.50
N ARG A 173 -8.53 -16.08 9.20
CA ARG A 173 -9.58 -16.68 10.04
C ARG A 173 -9.08 -17.08 11.42
N LYS A 174 -7.87 -17.60 11.55
CA LYS A 174 -7.28 -17.95 12.86
C LYS A 174 -7.04 -16.70 13.71
N PHE A 175 -6.52 -15.64 13.11
CA PHE A 175 -6.33 -14.38 13.81
C PHE A 175 -7.67 -13.74 14.24
N ALA A 176 -8.70 -13.79 13.39
CA ALA A 176 -10.05 -13.34 13.75
C ALA A 176 -10.63 -14.09 14.97
N LYS A 177 -10.48 -15.41 14.99
CA LYS A 177 -10.90 -16.23 16.15
C LYS A 177 -10.14 -15.86 17.42
N GLY A 178 -8.84 -15.62 17.30
CA GLY A 178 -8.01 -15.15 18.42
C GLY A 178 -8.45 -13.77 18.92
N ALA A 179 -8.74 -12.83 18.02
CA ALA A 179 -9.25 -11.51 18.38
C ALA A 179 -10.58 -11.61 19.15
N SER A 180 -11.53 -12.42 18.65
CA SER A 180 -12.81 -12.65 19.32
C SER A 180 -12.65 -13.32 20.68
N PHE A 181 -11.66 -14.21 20.86
CA PHE A 181 -11.35 -14.83 22.14
C PHE A 181 -10.86 -13.78 23.14
N TYR A 182 -9.83 -12.99 22.80
CA TYR A 182 -9.30 -11.98 23.71
C TYR A 182 -10.28 -10.85 24.02
N LEU A 183 -11.17 -10.51 23.10
CA LEU A 183 -12.25 -9.57 23.37
C LEU A 183 -13.18 -10.09 24.49
N LYS A 184 -13.50 -11.39 24.49
CA LYS A 184 -14.30 -12.02 25.56
C LYS A 184 -13.57 -12.08 26.90
N GLU A 185 -12.25 -12.27 26.86
CA GLU A 185 -11.39 -12.23 28.07
C GLU A 185 -11.14 -10.81 28.59
N ARG A 186 -11.64 -9.77 27.91
CA ARG A 186 -11.42 -8.35 28.22
C ARG A 186 -9.98 -7.90 28.11
N ASP A 187 -9.25 -8.47 27.17
CA ASP A 187 -7.87 -8.11 26.83
C ASP A 187 -7.84 -7.34 25.49
N PRO A 188 -8.21 -6.03 25.49
CA PRO A 188 -8.44 -5.28 24.26
C PRO A 188 -7.18 -5.03 23.43
N LYS A 189 -5.99 -5.00 24.02
CA LYS A 189 -4.73 -4.80 23.30
C LYS A 189 -4.38 -6.01 22.44
N GLU A 190 -4.50 -7.20 23.02
CA GLU A 190 -4.28 -8.49 22.38
C GLU A 190 -5.32 -8.73 21.27
N ALA A 191 -6.59 -8.41 21.57
CA ALA A 191 -7.67 -8.47 20.61
C ALA A 191 -7.40 -7.55 19.40
N ALA A 192 -6.99 -6.30 19.64
CA ALA A 192 -6.70 -5.34 18.59
C ALA A 192 -5.50 -5.78 17.72
N PHE A 193 -4.44 -6.32 18.33
CA PHE A 193 -3.30 -6.83 17.59
C PHE A 193 -3.70 -7.98 16.64
N LEU A 194 -4.44 -8.95 17.15
CA LEU A 194 -4.87 -10.09 16.34
C LEU A 194 -5.90 -9.71 15.28
N LEU A 195 -6.79 -8.76 15.58
CA LEU A 195 -7.71 -8.22 14.58
C LEU A 195 -6.97 -7.48 13.47
N HIS A 196 -5.97 -6.68 13.81
CA HIS A 196 -5.09 -6.05 12.83
C HIS A 196 -4.45 -7.10 11.91
N GLN A 197 -3.88 -8.18 12.49
CA GLN A 197 -3.27 -9.26 11.71
C GLN A 197 -4.29 -9.98 10.81
N SER A 198 -5.51 -10.19 11.31
CA SER A 198 -6.59 -10.78 10.51
C SER A 198 -6.88 -9.96 9.25
N ILE A 199 -7.08 -8.67 9.42
CA ILE A 199 -7.41 -7.75 8.32
C ILE A 199 -6.24 -7.60 7.35
N GLU A 200 -5.00 -7.54 7.86
CA GLU A 200 -3.80 -7.53 7.04
C GLU A 200 -3.73 -8.77 6.13
N GLN A 201 -3.92 -9.97 6.71
CA GLN A 201 -3.88 -11.22 5.94
C GLN A 201 -5.04 -11.32 4.93
N ALA A 202 -6.24 -10.84 5.29
CA ALA A 202 -7.40 -10.86 4.39
C ALA A 202 -7.18 -9.93 3.18
N ASN A 203 -6.73 -8.68 3.41
CA ASN A 203 -6.40 -7.77 2.31
C ASN A 203 -5.26 -8.31 1.44
N SER A 204 -4.21 -8.87 2.06
CA SER A 204 -3.11 -9.49 1.34
C SER A 204 -3.57 -10.67 0.50
N ALA A 205 -4.46 -11.52 1.03
CA ALA A 205 -5.06 -12.63 0.29
C ALA A 205 -5.80 -12.14 -0.96
N LEU A 206 -6.66 -11.13 -0.80
CA LEU A 206 -7.41 -10.55 -1.92
C LEU A 206 -6.47 -9.99 -3.00
N LEU A 207 -5.48 -9.20 -2.59
CA LEU A 207 -4.51 -8.61 -3.53
C LEU A 207 -3.71 -9.69 -4.26
N LEU A 208 -3.22 -10.71 -3.56
CA LEU A 208 -2.50 -11.83 -4.16
C LEU A 208 -3.37 -12.62 -5.16
N VAL A 209 -4.62 -12.91 -4.78
CA VAL A 209 -5.58 -13.63 -5.64
C VAL A 209 -5.87 -12.85 -6.91
N LEU A 210 -6.14 -11.55 -6.80
CA LEU A 210 -6.56 -10.73 -7.94
C LEU A 210 -5.39 -10.20 -8.78
N THR A 211 -4.20 -9.99 -8.16
CA THR A 211 -3.10 -9.28 -8.82
C THR A 211 -1.77 -10.03 -8.80
N SER A 212 -1.70 -11.15 -8.10
CA SER A 212 -0.48 -11.90 -7.79
C SER A 212 0.59 -11.06 -7.07
N TYR A 213 0.18 -10.01 -6.38
CA TYR A 213 1.06 -9.12 -5.62
C TYR A 213 0.35 -8.56 -4.40
N SER A 214 1.05 -8.49 -3.27
CA SER A 214 0.68 -7.72 -2.09
C SER A 214 1.94 -7.04 -1.54
N PRO A 215 1.92 -5.73 -1.25
CA PRO A 215 3.06 -5.08 -0.65
C PRO A 215 3.32 -5.63 0.76
N ALA A 216 4.59 -5.74 1.14
CA ALA A 216 5.00 -6.07 2.50
C ALA A 216 4.76 -4.85 3.41
N SER A 217 3.55 -4.69 3.89
CA SER A 217 3.13 -3.53 4.67
C SER A 217 2.20 -3.94 5.80
N HIS A 218 2.41 -3.33 6.98
CA HIS A 218 1.50 -3.41 8.13
C HIS A 218 0.54 -2.21 8.19
N ASN A 219 0.54 -1.35 7.17
CA ASN A 219 -0.37 -0.22 7.08
C ASN A 219 -1.70 -0.66 6.47
N LEU A 220 -2.70 -0.89 7.32
CA LEU A 220 -4.03 -1.32 6.88
C LEU A 220 -4.71 -0.31 5.95
N ARG A 221 -4.46 1.00 6.10
CA ARG A 221 -5.02 2.01 5.20
C ARG A 221 -4.52 1.81 3.78
N HIS A 222 -3.20 1.57 3.63
CA HIS A 222 -2.59 1.33 2.32
C HIS A 222 -3.10 0.02 1.69
N LEU A 223 -3.08 -1.08 2.45
CA LEU A 223 -3.59 -2.37 1.96
C LEU A 223 -5.07 -2.29 1.57
N ARG A 224 -5.88 -1.62 2.39
CA ARG A 224 -7.29 -1.37 2.15
C ARG A 224 -7.50 -0.53 0.89
N SER A 225 -6.75 0.55 0.69
CA SER A 225 -6.85 1.40 -0.50
C SER A 225 -6.63 0.59 -1.78
N LEU A 226 -5.56 -0.23 -1.80
CA LEU A 226 -5.28 -1.12 -2.93
C LEU A 226 -6.38 -2.18 -3.14
N ALA A 227 -6.93 -2.73 -2.07
CA ALA A 227 -8.01 -3.73 -2.14
C ALA A 227 -9.32 -3.11 -2.68
N GLU A 228 -9.71 -1.94 -2.17
CA GLU A 228 -10.89 -1.20 -2.63
C GLU A 228 -10.80 -0.77 -4.10
N GLU A 229 -9.60 -0.49 -4.62
CA GLU A 229 -9.39 -0.27 -6.06
C GLU A 229 -9.71 -1.51 -6.91
N ARG A 230 -9.59 -2.71 -6.32
CA ARG A 230 -9.92 -3.98 -6.99
C ARG A 230 -11.40 -4.33 -6.88
N ASP A 231 -11.99 -4.04 -5.73
CA ASP A 231 -13.42 -4.27 -5.49
C ASP A 231 -14.02 -3.15 -4.62
N GLN A 232 -14.78 -2.26 -5.25
CA GLN A 232 -15.40 -1.12 -4.57
C GLN A 232 -16.41 -1.51 -3.47
N ARG A 233 -16.92 -2.74 -3.47
CA ARG A 233 -17.81 -3.24 -2.40
C ARG A 233 -17.12 -3.23 -1.04
N LEU A 234 -15.79 -3.39 -1.02
CA LEU A 234 -14.99 -3.34 0.22
C LEU A 234 -15.02 -1.97 0.91
N ALA A 235 -15.32 -0.89 0.18
CA ALA A 235 -15.46 0.43 0.78
C ALA A 235 -16.68 0.53 1.72
N GLU A 236 -17.66 -0.37 1.56
CA GLU A 236 -18.87 -0.42 2.39
C GLU A 236 -18.65 -1.13 3.73
N VAL A 237 -17.65 -2.00 3.82
CA VAL A 237 -17.31 -2.78 5.05
C VAL A 237 -16.98 -1.85 6.22
N TRP A 238 -16.23 -0.78 5.98
CA TRP A 238 -15.93 0.24 6.98
C TRP A 238 -16.28 1.62 6.46
N PRO A 239 -17.52 2.12 6.71
CA PRO A 239 -17.98 3.38 6.17
C PRO A 239 -17.12 4.56 6.61
N ARG A 240 -16.51 5.26 5.65
CA ARG A 240 -15.62 6.41 5.91
C ARG A 240 -16.36 7.69 6.24
N HIS A 241 -17.66 7.76 5.94
CA HIS A 241 -18.49 8.95 6.17
C HIS A 241 -18.89 9.15 7.63
N GLN A 242 -18.68 8.15 8.48
CA GLN A 242 -18.94 8.25 9.92
C GLN A 242 -17.62 8.44 10.66
N HIS A 243 -17.43 9.61 11.27
CA HIS A 243 -16.20 9.97 11.98
C HIS A 243 -15.79 8.95 13.04
N GLN A 244 -16.76 8.36 13.73
CA GLN A 244 -16.53 7.35 14.75
C GLN A 244 -15.86 6.11 14.18
N TYR A 245 -16.38 5.53 13.10
CA TYR A 245 -15.82 4.33 12.47
C TYR A 245 -14.45 4.58 11.85
N LEU A 246 -14.27 5.77 11.27
CA LEU A 246 -12.96 6.18 10.77
C LEU A 246 -11.93 6.28 11.91
N ALA A 247 -12.33 6.85 13.05
CA ALA A 247 -11.47 6.94 14.24
C ALA A 247 -11.11 5.53 14.77
N TRP A 248 -12.07 4.63 14.87
CA TRP A 248 -11.84 3.24 15.30
C TRP A 248 -10.89 2.48 14.36
N PHE A 249 -11.11 2.61 13.05
CA PHE A 249 -10.20 2.02 12.07
C PHE A 249 -8.78 2.59 12.17
N ASN A 250 -8.65 3.90 12.43
CA ASN A 250 -7.35 4.54 12.60
C ASN A 250 -6.62 4.02 13.85
N ILE A 251 -7.33 3.85 14.98
CA ILE A 251 -6.78 3.26 16.19
C ILE A 251 -6.32 1.81 15.91
N LEU A 252 -7.13 1.03 15.20
CA LEU A 252 -6.78 -0.33 14.80
C LEU A 252 -5.56 -0.37 13.85
N ASN A 253 -5.45 0.56 12.91
CA ASN A 253 -4.29 0.64 12.02
C ASN A 253 -2.97 0.83 12.78
N GLU A 254 -3.01 1.45 13.94
CA GLU A 254 -1.84 1.64 14.81
C GLU A 254 -1.55 0.43 15.72
N ALA A 255 -2.47 -0.53 15.81
CA ALA A 255 -2.39 -1.65 16.75
C ALA A 255 -1.15 -2.52 16.54
N TYR A 256 -0.68 -2.69 15.28
CA TYR A 256 0.52 -3.49 15.00
C TYR A 256 1.73 -3.10 15.84
N VAL A 257 1.95 -1.81 16.03
CA VAL A 257 3.08 -1.29 16.85
C VAL A 257 2.63 -0.95 18.25
N LYS A 258 1.58 -0.11 18.36
CA LYS A 258 1.23 0.54 19.61
C LYS A 258 0.65 -0.41 20.66
N SER A 259 -0.08 -1.47 20.26
CA SER A 259 -0.62 -2.43 21.23
C SER A 259 0.48 -3.15 22.03
N ARG A 260 1.64 -3.38 21.41
CA ARG A 260 2.76 -4.12 21.98
C ARG A 260 3.76 -3.25 22.73
N TYR A 261 3.95 -2.00 22.27
CA TYR A 261 5.06 -1.15 22.75
C TYR A 261 4.59 0.12 23.47
N SER A 262 3.33 0.53 23.32
CA SER A 262 2.81 1.73 23.97
C SER A 262 1.89 1.39 25.15
N LYS A 263 2.26 1.84 26.33
CA LYS A 263 1.38 1.76 27.51
C LYS A 263 0.11 2.62 27.37
N HIS A 264 0.15 3.62 26.50
CA HIS A 264 -0.95 4.57 26.27
C HIS A 264 -1.86 4.15 25.10
N TYR A 265 -1.63 2.99 24.47
CA TYR A 265 -2.54 2.49 23.45
C TYR A 265 -3.84 2.02 24.10
N GLU A 266 -4.92 2.61 23.69
CA GLU A 266 -6.27 2.29 24.15
C GLU A 266 -7.22 2.12 22.96
N ILE A 267 -8.08 1.13 23.03
CA ILE A 267 -9.18 0.88 22.12
C ILE A 267 -10.37 0.39 22.94
N SER A 268 -11.56 0.94 22.71
CA SER A 268 -12.74 0.56 23.46
C SER A 268 -13.26 -0.84 23.05
N GLU A 269 -13.88 -1.54 23.99
CA GLU A 269 -14.57 -2.81 23.71
C GLU A 269 -15.66 -2.64 22.65
N GLU A 270 -16.38 -1.50 22.65
CA GLU A 270 -17.38 -1.15 21.63
C GLU A 270 -16.75 -1.08 20.22
N ALA A 271 -15.61 -0.38 20.11
CA ALA A 271 -14.88 -0.30 18.83
C ALA A 271 -14.44 -1.68 18.32
N LEU A 272 -13.89 -2.51 19.22
CA LEU A 272 -13.44 -3.85 18.88
C LEU A 272 -14.60 -4.77 18.50
N ALA A 273 -15.70 -4.73 19.24
CA ALA A 273 -16.90 -5.53 18.96
C ALA A 273 -17.42 -5.20 17.54
N TRP A 274 -17.58 -3.92 17.24
CA TRP A 274 -18.02 -3.47 15.93
C TRP A 274 -17.03 -3.88 14.81
N LEU A 275 -15.71 -3.69 15.04
CA LEU A 275 -14.67 -4.03 14.06
C LEU A 275 -14.56 -5.55 13.82
N VAL A 276 -14.96 -6.39 14.76
CA VAL A 276 -14.96 -7.86 14.63
C VAL A 276 -16.23 -8.37 13.95
N GLU A 277 -17.39 -7.80 14.24
CA GLU A 277 -18.68 -8.30 13.76
C GLU A 277 -18.94 -7.95 12.28
N GLU A 278 -18.65 -6.72 11.87
CA GLU A 278 -18.94 -6.24 10.51
C GLU A 278 -18.04 -6.85 9.41
N PRO A 279 -16.70 -7.02 9.60
CA PRO A 279 -15.84 -7.49 8.52
C PRO A 279 -15.73 -9.01 8.38
N ILE A 280 -16.25 -9.77 9.33
CA ILE A 280 -16.03 -11.22 9.43
C ILE A 280 -17.34 -12.02 9.17
N GLY A 281 -18.48 -11.37 9.20
CA GLY A 281 -19.77 -11.91 8.78
C GLY A 281 -19.90 -11.97 7.28
#